data_43bc925590ff8d20894f1b647acf0fa3
#
_entry.id   43bc925590ff8d20894f1b647acf0fa3
#
_cell.length_a   1.000
_cell.length_b   1.000
_cell.length_c   1.000
_cell.angle_alpha   90.00
_cell.angle_beta   90.00
_cell.angle_gamma   90.00
#
_symmetry.space_group_name_H-M   'P 1'
#
loop_
_entity.id
_entity.type
_entity.pdbx_description
1 polymer ?
#
loop_
_entity_poly.entity_id
_entity_poly.type
_entity_poly.pdbx_seq_one_letter_code
_entity_poly.pdbx_strand_id
1 'polypeptide(L)'
;MSNSNATTQCEQDFLILVEAALSRDLWALKLFDSWGKPLPSGVLKGNMLWTGNYDECLDSLYQPANKTFLSQPFVGQYCTLSPSDTISEGTVSSGLTLGICVPSSCDRQSIVRLARNLFKKDNITENNLLCSNDGATLLSATPQSIFIAQFSAIRTLRRIFTMKKKDDDNSLAFIHGLRVLSLFWVIFGHSILFNLFYTNNVIDVLSWSHNIAFQLISNGVLSVDTFFVISGFLTAIIFVREITKEKLSFRFLIRYYIHRYIRLTPTFLLVLLVSINLTAYFGRGPIYPSIQGFESEGCRQHGWWTAILYVGNLVHVDDMCLGVSWYLYNDMQFHWIAPLALIPFVIGRKSIGYFVTTIYVLIGIGSIVGILLYYPNMSLSLFADATNVNGPSFFNKIYIAPWCRISAYAIGLLTGFILINTGHSYRSNTFPICIHYSNTVALS
;
A
#
# COMPACT_ATOMS: atom_id res chain seq x y z
N MET A 1 3.06 28.27 47.63
CA MET A 1 3.17 29.58 46.95
C MET A 1 4.59 29.69 46.41
N SER A 2 4.79 29.38 45.15
CA SER A 2 6.03 29.72 44.46
C SER A 2 5.58 30.26 43.08
N ASN A 3 5.50 31.58 43.04
CA ASN A 3 5.36 32.34 41.79
C ASN A 3 6.65 32.18 40.98
N SER A 4 6.62 31.41 39.93
CA SER A 4 7.62 31.50 38.87
C SER A 4 6.91 31.96 37.59
N ASN A 5 6.69 33.27 37.50
CA ASN A 5 6.45 33.99 36.22
C ASN A 5 7.78 34.12 35.47
N ALA A 6 8.49 33.03 35.24
CA ALA A 6 9.55 33.02 34.26
C ALA A 6 8.85 32.74 32.92
N THR A 7 8.71 33.75 32.06
CA THR A 7 8.30 33.60 30.69
C THR A 7 9.25 32.59 30.02
N THR A 8 8.69 31.55 29.42
CA THR A 8 9.52 30.54 28.72
C THR A 8 10.20 31.20 27.53
N GLN A 9 11.39 30.69 27.11
CA GLN A 9 12.09 31.18 25.92
C GLN A 9 11.18 31.22 24.69
N CYS A 10 10.32 30.22 24.54
CA CYS A 10 9.29 30.17 23.50
C CYS A 10 8.34 31.37 23.54
N GLU A 11 7.86 31.78 24.75
CA GLU A 11 6.97 32.93 24.88
C GLU A 11 7.68 34.25 24.54
N GLN A 12 8.95 34.37 24.90
CA GLN A 12 9.76 35.54 24.56
C GLN A 12 9.99 35.64 23.07
N ASP A 13 10.42 34.57 22.42
CA ASP A 13 10.67 34.51 20.98
C ASP A 13 9.37 34.72 20.17
N PHE A 14 8.24 34.24 20.69
CA PHE A 14 6.94 34.46 20.06
C PHE A 14 6.50 35.94 20.18
N LEU A 15 6.78 36.59 21.30
CA LEU A 15 6.50 38.03 21.46
C LEU A 15 7.36 38.86 20.49
N ILE A 16 8.66 38.54 20.35
CA ILE A 16 9.56 39.17 19.38
C ILE A 16 9.02 38.99 17.96
N LEU A 17 8.53 37.77 17.62
CA LEU A 17 7.94 37.48 16.33
C LEU A 17 6.71 38.36 16.05
N VAL A 18 5.79 38.47 17.02
CA VAL A 18 4.57 39.28 16.90
C VAL A 18 4.90 40.77 16.76
N GLU A 19 5.83 41.28 17.59
CA GLU A 19 6.24 42.67 17.55
C GLU A 19 6.92 43.06 16.22
N ALA A 20 7.80 42.20 15.72
CA ALA A 20 8.45 42.37 14.42
C ALA A 20 7.41 42.28 13.27
N ALA A 21 6.41 41.42 13.36
CA ALA A 21 5.35 41.35 12.36
C ALA A 21 4.47 42.61 12.34
N LEU A 22 4.17 43.18 13.51
CA LEU A 22 3.45 44.44 13.63
C LEU A 22 4.29 45.59 13.08
N SER A 23 5.60 45.55 13.22
CA SER A 23 6.57 46.50 12.62
C SER A 23 6.78 46.27 11.12
N ARG A 24 6.15 45.24 10.54
CA ARG A 24 6.27 44.84 9.13
C ARG A 24 7.66 44.34 8.72
N ASP A 25 8.39 43.74 9.63
CA ASP A 25 9.66 43.12 9.33
C ASP A 25 9.43 41.89 8.45
N LEU A 26 10.13 41.84 7.32
CA LEU A 26 9.91 40.80 6.28
C LEU A 26 10.14 39.39 6.80
N TRP A 27 11.11 39.15 7.71
CA TRP A 27 11.37 37.85 8.29
C TRP A 27 10.22 37.36 9.14
N ALA A 28 9.57 38.23 9.89
CA ALA A 28 8.43 37.91 10.74
C ALA A 28 7.14 37.67 9.93
N LEU A 29 6.93 38.54 8.91
CA LEU A 29 5.82 38.38 7.99
C LEU A 29 5.90 37.04 7.23
N LYS A 30 7.11 36.62 6.83
CA LYS A 30 7.36 35.33 6.20
C LYS A 30 6.92 34.17 7.08
N LEU A 31 7.26 34.17 8.38
CA LEU A 31 6.88 33.11 9.31
C LEU A 31 5.35 33.04 9.48
N PHE A 32 4.64 34.16 9.47
CA PHE A 32 3.16 34.17 9.48
C PHE A 32 2.55 33.84 8.12
N ASP A 33 3.21 34.19 7.02
CA ASP A 33 2.71 33.84 5.68
C ASP A 33 2.76 32.34 5.42
N SER A 34 3.73 31.66 6.04
CA SER A 34 3.88 30.21 5.99
C SER A 34 2.79 29.43 6.75
N TRP A 35 1.96 30.10 7.55
CA TRP A 35 0.84 29.46 8.24
C TRP A 35 -0.27 29.04 7.27
N GLY A 36 -0.97 27.95 7.61
CA GLY A 36 -2.22 27.60 6.95
C GLY A 36 -3.28 28.68 7.21
N LYS A 37 -3.84 29.21 6.14
CA LYS A 37 -4.83 30.31 6.25
C LYS A 37 -6.20 29.72 6.55
N PRO A 38 -6.89 30.18 7.62
CA PRO A 38 -8.25 29.73 7.92
C PRO A 38 -9.21 30.14 6.79
N LEU A 39 -10.15 29.26 6.49
CA LEU A 39 -11.13 29.42 5.41
C LEU A 39 -10.51 29.53 4.00
N PRO A 40 -9.65 28.55 3.59
CA PRO A 40 -9.19 28.51 2.22
C PRO A 40 -10.36 28.26 1.27
N SER A 41 -10.18 28.52 -0.01
CA SER A 41 -11.15 28.17 -1.03
C SER A 41 -11.37 26.65 -1.08
N GLY A 42 -12.62 26.23 -1.28
CA GLY A 42 -12.97 24.82 -1.45
C GLY A 42 -13.30 24.05 -0.17
N VAL A 43 -13.51 24.70 0.97
CA VAL A 43 -13.95 24.03 2.21
C VAL A 43 -15.24 23.22 2.00
N LEU A 44 -16.19 23.78 1.28
CA LEU A 44 -17.46 23.08 0.94
C LEU A 44 -17.25 21.93 -0.05
N LYS A 45 -16.09 21.84 -0.68
CA LYS A 45 -15.67 20.77 -1.58
C LYS A 45 -14.71 19.76 -0.92
N GLY A 46 -14.54 19.86 0.40
CA GLY A 46 -13.71 18.93 1.18
C GLY A 46 -12.26 19.38 1.38
N ASN A 47 -11.93 20.66 1.12
CA ASN A 47 -10.59 21.17 1.43
C ASN A 47 -10.43 21.35 2.96
N MET A 48 -9.94 20.32 3.63
CA MET A 48 -9.68 20.28 5.07
C MET A 48 -8.21 20.42 5.42
N LEU A 49 -7.31 20.55 4.42
CA LEU A 49 -5.87 20.66 4.61
C LEU A 49 -5.43 22.12 4.47
N TRP A 50 -5.24 22.80 5.59
CA TRP A 50 -4.81 24.21 5.66
C TRP A 50 -3.33 24.28 6.04
N THR A 51 -2.48 23.71 5.20
CA THR A 51 -1.07 23.45 5.55
C THR A 51 -0.15 24.65 5.42
N GLY A 52 -0.52 25.67 4.65
CA GLY A 52 0.39 26.80 4.38
C GLY A 52 1.66 26.37 3.62
N ASN A 53 2.78 27.04 3.89
CA ASN A 53 4.05 26.82 3.20
C ASN A 53 5.11 26.25 4.16
N TYR A 54 5.35 24.93 4.08
CA TYR A 54 6.28 24.20 4.93
C TYR A 54 7.73 24.64 4.75
N ASP A 55 8.17 24.76 3.49
CA ASP A 55 9.56 25.10 3.17
C ASP A 55 9.90 26.53 3.59
N GLU A 56 8.95 27.44 3.45
CA GLU A 56 9.11 28.83 3.86
C GLU A 56 9.26 28.97 5.38
N CYS A 57 8.59 28.13 6.17
CA CYS A 57 8.74 28.10 7.63
C CYS A 57 10.12 27.64 8.06
N LEU A 58 10.67 26.61 7.41
CA LEU A 58 11.95 26.01 7.79
C LEU A 58 13.16 26.74 7.19
N ASP A 59 12.97 27.54 6.15
CA ASP A 59 14.05 28.29 5.51
C ASP A 59 14.48 29.47 6.38
N SER A 60 15.67 29.39 6.97
CA SER A 60 16.26 30.43 7.80
C SER A 60 16.87 31.59 6.99
N LEU A 61 17.08 31.41 5.69
CA LEU A 61 17.70 32.37 4.80
C LEU A 61 16.81 32.59 3.57
N TYR A 62 15.77 33.40 3.73
CA TYR A 62 14.95 33.79 2.60
C TYR A 62 15.68 34.82 1.74
N GLN A 63 15.88 34.53 0.45
CA GLN A 63 16.35 35.49 -0.56
C GLN A 63 15.13 36.05 -1.30
N PRO A 64 14.68 37.28 -1.00
CA PRO A 64 13.73 37.94 -1.88
C PRO A 64 14.38 38.21 -3.23
N ALA A 65 13.57 38.42 -4.28
CA ALA A 65 14.02 38.67 -5.64
C ALA A 65 15.10 39.79 -5.79
N ASN A 66 15.24 40.64 -4.78
CA ASN A 66 16.19 41.74 -4.71
C ASN A 66 17.56 41.41 -4.07
N LYS A 67 17.86 40.12 -3.83
CA LYS A 67 19.15 39.66 -3.30
C LYS A 67 19.55 40.15 -1.90
N THR A 68 18.62 40.61 -1.07
CA THR A 68 18.89 40.94 0.32
C THR A 68 18.70 39.72 1.21
N PHE A 69 19.72 39.38 1.99
CA PHE A 69 19.60 38.33 3.03
C PHE A 69 18.78 38.89 4.19
N LEU A 70 17.70 38.18 4.54
CA LEU A 70 16.94 38.44 5.75
C LEU A 70 17.50 37.59 6.88
N SER A 71 18.20 38.19 7.83
CA SER A 71 18.60 37.51 9.05
C SER A 71 17.40 37.49 10.01
N GLN A 72 17.06 36.31 10.52
CA GLN A 72 16.03 36.14 11.55
C GLN A 72 16.66 35.70 12.87
N PRO A 73 16.14 36.15 14.05
CA PRO A 73 16.74 35.85 15.34
C PRO A 73 16.65 34.41 15.77
N PHE A 74 15.73 33.61 15.21
CA PHE A 74 15.55 32.20 15.47
C PHE A 74 15.07 31.46 14.23
N VAL A 75 15.24 30.14 14.22
CA VAL A 75 14.76 29.24 13.15
C VAL A 75 13.27 28.93 13.38
N GLY A 76 12.50 28.85 12.32
CA GLY A 76 11.11 28.37 12.36
C GLY A 76 11.04 26.87 12.59
N GLN A 77 10.01 26.45 13.30
CA GLN A 77 9.58 25.05 13.43
C GLN A 77 8.18 24.93 12.89
N TYR A 78 8.00 24.07 11.92
CA TYR A 78 6.68 23.82 11.37
C TYR A 78 5.95 22.74 12.17
N CYS A 79 4.70 23.01 12.54
CA CYS A 79 3.85 22.08 13.23
C CYS A 79 2.49 21.98 12.55
N THR A 80 1.93 20.78 12.50
CA THR A 80 0.54 20.55 12.09
C THR A 80 -0.33 20.30 13.29
N LEU A 81 -1.46 20.97 13.35
CA LEU A 81 -2.49 20.84 14.37
C LEU A 81 -3.73 20.18 13.75
N SER A 82 -4.15 19.03 14.29
CA SER A 82 -5.35 18.32 13.89
C SER A 82 -6.34 18.21 15.06
N PRO A 83 -7.61 18.53 14.88
CA PRO A 83 -8.60 18.51 15.98
C PRO A 83 -9.09 17.12 16.39
N SER A 84 -8.76 16.06 15.66
CA SER A 84 -9.15 14.69 16.00
C SER A 84 -8.16 14.08 16.99
N ASP A 85 -8.66 13.42 18.03
CA ASP A 85 -7.89 12.79 19.12
C ASP A 85 -7.02 11.60 18.67
N THR A 86 -7.01 11.29 17.39
CA THR A 86 -6.23 10.22 16.81
C THR A 86 -5.55 10.70 15.53
N ILE A 87 -4.31 11.17 15.64
CA ILE A 87 -3.36 10.99 14.55
C ILE A 87 -2.98 9.50 14.61
N SER A 88 -3.92 8.63 14.27
CA SER A 88 -3.63 7.23 14.01
C SER A 88 -3.10 7.16 12.59
N GLU A 89 -1.91 6.80 12.50
CA GLU A 89 -1.06 6.24 11.47
C GLU A 89 -1.75 6.04 10.11
N GLY A 90 -1.36 6.89 9.15
CA GLY A 90 -1.69 6.67 7.73
C GLY A 90 -3.11 6.95 7.28
N THR A 91 -4.02 7.26 8.18
CA THR A 91 -5.36 7.74 7.84
C THR A 91 -5.38 9.26 7.94
N VAL A 92 -5.62 9.93 6.81
CA VAL A 92 -6.03 11.34 6.84
C VAL A 92 -7.32 11.38 7.65
N SER A 93 -7.20 11.85 8.90
CA SER A 93 -8.39 12.03 9.73
C SER A 93 -9.36 12.96 8.98
N SER A 94 -10.63 12.64 8.99
CA SER A 94 -11.69 13.46 8.37
C SER A 94 -11.86 14.85 9.02
N GLY A 95 -10.82 15.33 9.72
CA GLY A 95 -10.77 16.59 10.45
C GLY A 95 -9.90 17.64 9.78
N LEU A 96 -10.14 18.89 10.12
CA LEU A 96 -9.36 20.04 9.69
C LEU A 96 -7.91 19.95 10.18
N THR A 97 -6.94 19.99 9.27
CA THR A 97 -5.51 20.05 9.60
C THR A 97 -4.97 21.45 9.32
N LEU A 98 -4.40 22.10 10.33
CA LEU A 98 -3.83 23.43 10.24
C LEU A 98 -2.33 23.40 10.41
N GLY A 99 -1.58 23.96 9.45
CA GLY A 99 -0.14 24.19 9.57
C GLY A 99 0.16 25.51 10.28
N ILE A 100 1.06 25.48 11.24
CA ILE A 100 1.55 26.67 11.97
C ILE A 100 3.08 26.66 11.99
N CYS A 101 3.66 27.84 11.88
CA CYS A 101 5.08 28.05 12.00
C CYS A 101 5.39 28.79 13.30
N VAL A 102 6.16 28.18 14.18
CA VAL A 102 6.52 28.72 15.49
C VAL A 102 8.03 28.76 15.67
N PRO A 103 8.57 29.55 16.59
CA PRO A 103 10.00 29.49 16.93
C PRO A 103 10.46 28.09 17.33
N SER A 104 11.64 27.68 16.89
CA SER A 104 12.22 26.37 17.21
C SER A 104 12.53 26.16 18.69
N SER A 105 12.54 27.21 19.48
CA SER A 105 12.64 27.18 20.96
C SER A 105 11.38 26.68 21.66
N CYS A 106 10.26 26.54 20.93
CA CYS A 106 9.00 26.12 21.48
C CYS A 106 8.93 24.59 21.63
N ASP A 107 8.74 24.10 22.83
CA ASP A 107 8.42 22.71 23.10
C ASP A 107 6.93 22.41 22.87
N ARG A 108 6.56 21.14 22.77
CA ARG A 108 5.17 20.71 22.48
C ARG A 108 4.16 21.31 23.46
N GLN A 109 4.49 21.36 24.74
CA GLN A 109 3.57 21.87 25.79
C GLN A 109 3.30 23.36 25.61
N SER A 110 4.34 24.12 25.30
CA SER A 110 4.21 25.57 25.02
C SER A 110 3.40 25.84 23.78
N ILE A 111 3.58 25.04 22.71
CA ILE A 111 2.79 25.15 21.46
C ILE A 111 1.34 24.81 21.71
N VAL A 112 1.03 23.75 22.46
CA VAL A 112 -0.33 23.38 22.83
C VAL A 112 -1.00 24.49 23.63
N ARG A 113 -0.28 25.10 24.60
CA ARG A 113 -0.77 26.22 25.39
C ARG A 113 -1.06 27.43 24.51
N LEU A 114 -0.14 27.74 23.59
CA LEU A 114 -0.30 28.82 22.63
C LEU A 114 -1.52 28.57 21.72
N ALA A 115 -1.68 27.36 21.20
CA ALA A 115 -2.79 26.97 20.33
C ALA A 115 -4.14 27.05 21.09
N ARG A 116 -4.21 26.61 22.34
CA ARG A 116 -5.42 26.76 23.18
C ARG A 116 -5.81 28.20 23.32
N ASN A 117 -4.84 29.09 23.59
CA ASN A 117 -5.10 30.53 23.75
C ASN A 117 -5.55 31.18 22.44
N LEU A 118 -4.91 30.86 21.32
CA LEU A 118 -5.24 31.42 20.00
C LEU A 118 -6.62 30.96 19.50
N PHE A 119 -6.93 29.68 19.64
CA PHE A 119 -8.16 29.11 19.08
C PHE A 119 -9.30 29.07 20.10
N LYS A 120 -9.04 29.46 21.37
CA LYS A 120 -10.00 29.41 22.49
C LYS A 120 -10.65 28.03 22.62
N LYS A 121 -9.85 26.97 22.47
CA LYS A 121 -10.27 25.56 22.58
C LYS A 121 -9.40 24.85 23.60
N ASP A 122 -10.02 24.34 24.68
CA ASP A 122 -9.32 23.62 25.74
C ASP A 122 -8.99 22.17 25.40
N ASN A 123 -9.62 21.60 24.37
CA ASN A 123 -9.49 20.19 23.98
C ASN A 123 -8.22 19.88 23.15
N ILE A 124 -7.34 20.85 22.90
CA ILE A 124 -6.11 20.62 22.16
C ILE A 124 -5.10 19.94 23.12
N THR A 125 -4.61 18.76 22.72
CA THR A 125 -3.62 17.96 23.47
C THR A 125 -2.30 17.84 22.69
N GLU A 126 -1.26 17.29 23.29
CA GLU A 126 -0.02 17.04 22.60
C GLU A 126 -0.16 16.03 21.44
N ASN A 127 -1.13 15.12 21.53
CA ASN A 127 -1.43 14.14 20.50
C ASN A 127 -2.06 14.76 19.22
N ASN A 128 -2.59 15.98 19.34
CA ASN A 128 -3.12 16.73 18.20
C ASN A 128 -2.04 17.50 17.42
N LEU A 129 -0.78 17.46 17.88
CA LEU A 129 0.32 18.25 17.35
C LEU A 129 1.43 17.35 16.80
N LEU A 130 1.87 17.61 15.57
CA LEU A 130 3.01 16.99 14.93
C LEU A 130 3.97 18.08 14.45
N CYS A 131 5.20 18.09 14.95
CA CYS A 131 6.20 19.11 14.62
C CYS A 131 7.40 18.54 13.85
N SER A 132 8.02 19.38 13.00
CA SER A 132 9.18 18.99 12.17
C SER A 132 10.42 18.61 12.99
N ASN A 133 10.51 19.08 14.25
CA ASN A 133 11.63 18.79 15.16
C ASN A 133 11.38 17.58 16.06
N ASP A 134 10.20 16.95 15.99
CA ASP A 134 9.94 15.69 16.65
C ASP A 134 10.83 14.63 16.00
N GLY A 135 12.03 14.48 16.56
CA GLY A 135 13.13 13.75 15.93
C GLY A 135 12.74 12.34 15.58
N ALA A 136 12.86 12.01 14.30
CA ALA A 136 13.00 10.63 13.90
C ALA A 136 14.14 10.03 14.73
N THR A 137 13.80 9.18 15.69
CA THR A 137 14.81 8.38 16.39
C THR A 137 15.57 7.64 15.30
N LEU A 138 16.84 8.03 15.09
CA LEU A 138 17.75 7.36 14.19
C LEU A 138 17.79 5.89 14.57
N LEU A 139 16.96 5.09 13.91
CA LEU A 139 17.09 3.65 13.93
C LEU A 139 18.46 3.37 13.34
N SER A 140 19.38 2.96 14.21
CA SER A 140 20.76 2.62 13.86
C SER A 140 20.75 1.72 12.62
N ALA A 141 21.51 2.09 11.60
CA ALA A 141 21.68 1.31 10.39
C ALA A 141 22.13 -0.10 10.79
N THR A 142 21.20 -1.05 10.70
CA THR A 142 21.49 -2.46 10.99
C THR A 142 22.30 -3.08 9.84
N PRO A 143 23.02 -4.22 10.04
CA PRO A 143 23.98 -4.81 9.11
C PRO A 143 23.41 -5.28 7.75
N GLN A 144 22.24 -4.78 7.38
CA GLN A 144 21.53 -5.08 6.13
C GLN A 144 22.23 -4.56 4.87
N SER A 145 23.12 -3.56 5.00
CA SER A 145 23.93 -3.04 3.89
C SER A 145 24.84 -4.09 3.25
N ILE A 146 25.23 -5.12 4.01
CA ILE A 146 26.09 -6.21 3.53
C ILE A 146 25.29 -7.18 2.62
N PHE A 147 24.01 -7.36 2.88
CA PHE A 147 23.15 -8.25 2.07
C PHE A 147 22.85 -7.67 0.68
N ILE A 148 22.70 -6.35 0.58
CA ILE A 148 22.43 -5.64 -0.69
C ILE A 148 23.62 -5.75 -1.65
N ALA A 149 24.86 -5.79 -1.14
CA ALA A 149 26.07 -5.92 -1.96
C ALA A 149 26.19 -7.28 -2.68
N GLN A 150 25.48 -8.31 -2.23
CA GLN A 150 25.47 -9.62 -2.90
C GLN A 150 24.49 -9.70 -4.08
N PHE A 151 23.55 -8.76 -4.21
CA PHE A 151 22.65 -8.68 -5.34
C PHE A 151 23.21 -7.75 -6.41
N SER A 152 23.95 -8.31 -7.37
CA SER A 152 24.45 -7.53 -8.50
C SER A 152 23.30 -7.04 -9.39
N ALA A 153 22.88 -5.79 -9.18
CA ALA A 153 21.85 -5.12 -9.98
C ALA A 153 22.19 -5.14 -11.47
N ILE A 154 23.47 -4.97 -11.83
CA ILE A 154 23.94 -4.99 -13.21
C ILE A 154 23.68 -6.35 -13.88
N ARG A 155 23.92 -7.44 -13.15
CA ARG A 155 23.69 -8.80 -13.65
C ARG A 155 22.20 -9.09 -13.86
N THR A 156 21.37 -8.62 -12.94
CA THR A 156 19.90 -8.76 -13.01
C THR A 156 19.33 -7.91 -14.14
N LEU A 157 19.75 -6.65 -14.27
CA LEU A 157 19.35 -5.76 -15.36
C LEU A 157 19.75 -6.31 -16.73
N ARG A 158 20.96 -6.80 -16.89
CA ARG A 158 21.37 -7.47 -18.14
C ARG A 158 20.45 -8.63 -18.50
N ARG A 159 20.07 -9.47 -17.53
CA ARG A 159 19.13 -10.58 -17.77
C ARG A 159 17.74 -10.11 -18.16
N ILE A 160 17.23 -9.04 -17.56
CA ILE A 160 15.91 -8.47 -17.84
C ILE A 160 15.88 -7.88 -19.26
N PHE A 161 16.92 -7.15 -19.65
CA PHE A 161 16.98 -6.46 -20.95
C PHE A 161 17.57 -7.32 -22.09
N THR A 162 18.02 -8.55 -21.82
CA THR A 162 18.47 -9.45 -22.89
C THR A 162 17.26 -10.07 -23.57
N MET A 163 16.96 -9.61 -24.78
CA MET A 163 15.95 -10.22 -25.62
C MET A 163 16.42 -11.61 -26.08
N LYS A 164 15.79 -12.68 -25.61
CA LYS A 164 16.01 -14.01 -26.13
C LYS A 164 15.49 -14.10 -27.56
N LYS A 165 16.32 -14.58 -28.49
CA LYS A 165 15.87 -14.96 -29.84
C LYS A 165 14.76 -16.01 -29.75
N LYS A 166 13.76 -15.85 -30.59
CA LYS A 166 12.53 -16.63 -30.71
C LYS A 166 12.83 -18.00 -31.31
N ASP A 167 13.30 -18.95 -30.53
CA ASP A 167 13.54 -20.32 -31.02
C ASP A 167 12.74 -21.40 -30.27
N ASP A 168 11.77 -21.04 -29.44
CA ASP A 168 10.90 -22.02 -28.78
C ASP A 168 9.44 -21.75 -29.11
N ASP A 169 8.89 -22.57 -29.96
CA ASP A 169 7.50 -22.59 -30.46
C ASP A 169 6.45 -22.93 -29.37
N ASN A 170 6.88 -23.06 -28.11
CA ASN A 170 6.06 -23.43 -26.96
C ASN A 170 5.85 -22.31 -25.94
N SER A 171 6.02 -21.06 -26.33
CA SER A 171 5.93 -19.97 -25.38
C SER A 171 4.47 -19.53 -25.16
N LEU A 172 4.01 -19.64 -23.92
CA LEU A 172 2.79 -18.97 -23.44
C LEU A 172 2.99 -17.43 -23.42
N ALA A 173 3.55 -16.88 -24.51
CA ALA A 173 3.95 -15.48 -24.62
C ALA A 173 2.79 -14.50 -24.38
N PHE A 174 1.57 -14.89 -24.78
CA PHE A 174 0.36 -14.09 -24.56
C PHE A 174 0.09 -13.82 -23.08
N ILE A 175 0.46 -14.76 -22.17
CA ILE A 175 0.30 -14.56 -20.73
C ILE A 175 1.17 -13.41 -20.22
N HIS A 176 2.37 -13.23 -20.80
CA HIS A 176 3.20 -12.08 -20.45
C HIS A 176 2.55 -10.76 -20.86
N GLY A 177 1.90 -10.73 -22.03
CA GLY A 177 1.11 -9.56 -22.47
C GLY A 177 -0.04 -9.25 -21.51
N LEU A 178 -0.83 -10.26 -21.12
CA LEU A 178 -1.91 -10.09 -20.16
C LEU A 178 -1.40 -9.57 -18.80
N ARG A 179 -0.29 -10.11 -18.31
CA ARG A 179 0.32 -9.64 -17.07
C ARG A 179 0.74 -8.18 -17.12
N VAL A 180 1.35 -7.76 -18.24
CA VAL A 180 1.78 -6.36 -18.43
C VAL A 180 0.56 -5.43 -18.44
N LEU A 181 -0.47 -5.74 -19.21
CA LEU A 181 -1.70 -4.94 -19.28
C LEU A 181 -2.38 -4.84 -17.89
N SER A 182 -2.53 -5.97 -17.20
CA SER A 182 -3.10 -6.00 -15.86
C SER A 182 -2.25 -5.21 -14.86
N LEU A 183 -0.91 -5.29 -14.97
CA LEU A 183 0.00 -4.53 -14.11
C LEU A 183 -0.13 -3.01 -14.34
N PHE A 184 -0.19 -2.56 -15.59
CA PHE A 184 -0.44 -1.15 -15.89
C PHE A 184 -1.76 -0.68 -15.31
N TRP A 185 -2.81 -1.50 -15.40
CA TRP A 185 -4.12 -1.17 -14.84
C TRP A 185 -4.05 -1.04 -13.30
N VAL A 186 -3.35 -1.96 -12.62
CA VAL A 186 -3.10 -1.88 -11.16
C VAL A 186 -2.34 -0.60 -10.80
N ILE A 187 -1.23 -0.31 -11.49
CA ILE A 187 -0.42 0.89 -11.23
C ILE A 187 -1.26 2.15 -11.39
N PHE A 188 -2.03 2.23 -12.48
CA PHE A 188 -2.88 3.38 -12.75
C PHE A 188 -3.96 3.58 -11.69
N GLY A 189 -4.64 2.50 -11.28
CA GLY A 189 -5.62 2.53 -10.19
C GLY A 189 -5.03 2.96 -8.85
N HIS A 190 -3.87 2.43 -8.49
CA HIS A 190 -3.19 2.80 -7.23
C HIS A 190 -2.65 4.23 -7.26
N SER A 191 -2.16 4.72 -8.41
CA SER A 191 -1.70 6.10 -8.53
C SER A 191 -2.83 7.09 -8.22
N ILE A 192 -4.06 6.80 -8.62
CA ILE A 192 -5.21 7.64 -8.31
C ILE A 192 -5.65 7.44 -6.86
N LEU A 193 -5.74 6.19 -6.40
CA LEU A 193 -6.17 5.87 -5.03
C LEU A 193 -5.27 6.56 -3.98
N PHE A 194 -3.96 6.46 -4.11
CA PHE A 194 -3.03 7.09 -3.17
C PHE A 194 -3.06 8.62 -3.24
N ASN A 195 -3.26 9.20 -4.42
CA ASN A 195 -3.37 10.64 -4.56
C ASN A 195 -4.66 11.20 -3.93
N LEU A 196 -5.72 10.41 -3.77
CA LEU A 196 -6.95 10.86 -3.10
C LEU A 196 -6.70 11.35 -1.68
N PHE A 197 -5.78 10.73 -0.95
CA PHE A 197 -5.44 11.13 0.43
C PHE A 197 -4.79 12.51 0.52
N TYR A 198 -4.25 13.02 -0.59
CA TYR A 198 -3.57 14.32 -0.65
C TYR A 198 -4.32 15.35 -1.49
N THR A 199 -5.52 15.02 -1.96
CA THR A 199 -6.31 15.89 -2.84
C THR A 199 -7.18 16.83 -2.03
N ASN A 200 -7.11 18.13 -2.34
CA ASN A 200 -7.92 19.16 -1.67
C ASN A 200 -9.40 19.11 -2.05
N ASN A 201 -9.73 18.59 -3.24
CA ASN A 201 -11.08 18.56 -3.79
C ASN A 201 -11.65 17.14 -3.83
N VAL A 202 -11.60 16.41 -2.73
CA VAL A 202 -11.99 14.99 -2.64
C VAL A 202 -13.45 14.79 -3.08
N ILE A 203 -14.36 15.70 -2.74
CA ILE A 203 -15.78 15.59 -3.11
C ILE A 203 -15.97 15.67 -4.64
N ASP A 204 -15.22 16.52 -5.33
CA ASP A 204 -15.26 16.59 -6.79
C ASP A 204 -14.76 15.28 -7.42
N VAL A 205 -13.70 14.69 -6.87
CA VAL A 205 -13.18 13.40 -7.36
C VAL A 205 -14.17 12.26 -7.12
N LEU A 206 -14.86 12.24 -5.98
CA LEU A 206 -15.92 11.26 -5.71
C LEU A 206 -17.08 11.38 -6.71
N SER A 207 -17.40 12.60 -7.16
CA SER A 207 -18.43 12.82 -8.18
C SER A 207 -18.06 12.20 -9.54
N TRP A 208 -16.75 12.00 -9.83
CA TRP A 208 -16.29 11.36 -11.06
C TRP A 208 -16.66 9.89 -11.16
N SER A 209 -17.07 9.27 -10.04
CA SER A 209 -17.54 7.89 -10.02
C SER A 209 -18.71 7.64 -10.97
N HIS A 210 -19.46 8.67 -11.34
CA HIS A 210 -20.53 8.60 -12.34
C HIS A 210 -20.04 8.63 -13.79
N ASN A 211 -18.78 8.98 -14.04
CA ASN A 211 -18.22 9.04 -15.39
C ASN A 211 -17.73 7.67 -15.87
N ILE A 212 -18.07 7.28 -17.08
CA ILE A 212 -17.64 5.99 -17.69
C ILE A 212 -16.11 5.88 -17.73
N ALA A 213 -15.40 6.96 -18.05
CA ALA A 213 -13.94 6.96 -18.06
C ALA A 213 -13.35 6.67 -16.67
N PHE A 214 -13.97 7.17 -15.60
CA PHE A 214 -13.53 6.89 -14.25
C PHE A 214 -13.88 5.46 -13.81
N GLN A 215 -14.94 4.87 -14.36
CA GLN A 215 -15.28 3.46 -14.12
C GLN A 215 -14.17 2.52 -14.60
N LEU A 216 -13.48 2.84 -15.68
CA LEU A 216 -12.31 2.06 -16.12
C LEU A 216 -11.23 2.02 -15.03
N ILE A 217 -11.03 3.12 -14.31
CA ILE A 217 -10.04 3.25 -13.25
C ILE A 217 -10.52 2.53 -11.99
N SER A 218 -11.73 2.78 -11.54
CA SER A 218 -12.29 2.20 -10.33
C SER A 218 -12.43 0.67 -10.42
N ASN A 219 -12.67 0.13 -11.63
CA ASN A 219 -12.69 -1.30 -11.89
C ASN A 219 -11.30 -1.93 -12.06
N GLY A 220 -10.21 -1.16 -11.89
CA GLY A 220 -8.85 -1.69 -11.81
C GLY A 220 -8.66 -2.78 -10.76
N VAL A 221 -9.55 -2.84 -9.77
CA VAL A 221 -9.64 -3.91 -8.77
C VAL A 221 -9.83 -5.30 -9.39
N LEU A 222 -10.48 -5.40 -10.57
CA LEU A 222 -10.70 -6.66 -11.30
C LEU A 222 -9.42 -7.20 -11.95
N SER A 223 -8.43 -6.35 -12.17
CA SER A 223 -7.15 -6.78 -12.74
C SER A 223 -6.40 -7.76 -11.83
N VAL A 224 -6.64 -7.70 -10.53
CA VAL A 224 -6.06 -8.61 -9.55
C VAL A 224 -6.59 -10.03 -9.74
N ASP A 225 -7.88 -10.19 -10.07
CA ASP A 225 -8.47 -11.50 -10.34
C ASP A 225 -7.83 -12.16 -11.57
N THR A 226 -7.45 -11.35 -12.58
CA THR A 226 -6.69 -11.85 -13.75
C THR A 226 -5.34 -12.47 -13.31
N PHE A 227 -4.64 -11.88 -12.35
CA PHE A 227 -3.42 -12.46 -11.83
C PHE A 227 -3.67 -13.76 -11.07
N PHE A 228 -4.76 -13.88 -10.30
CA PHE A 228 -5.11 -15.13 -9.64
C PHE A 228 -5.44 -16.23 -10.65
N VAL A 229 -6.20 -15.93 -11.70
CA VAL A 229 -6.48 -16.88 -12.79
C VAL A 229 -5.19 -17.36 -13.45
N ILE A 230 -4.30 -16.44 -13.81
CA ILE A 230 -3.01 -16.78 -14.41
C ILE A 230 -2.15 -17.61 -13.44
N SER A 231 -2.15 -17.29 -12.14
CA SER A 231 -1.40 -18.02 -11.14
C SER A 231 -1.90 -19.46 -11.00
N GLY A 232 -3.22 -19.65 -10.90
CA GLY A 232 -3.84 -20.99 -10.86
C GLY A 232 -3.55 -21.81 -12.12
N PHE A 233 -3.72 -21.19 -13.28
CA PHE A 233 -3.44 -21.84 -14.58
C PHE A 233 -2.00 -22.33 -14.70
N LEU A 234 -1.04 -21.45 -14.39
CA LEU A 234 0.38 -21.82 -14.45
C LEU A 234 0.75 -22.83 -13.38
N THR A 235 0.14 -22.76 -12.20
CA THR A 235 0.38 -23.75 -11.15
C THR A 235 -0.04 -25.13 -11.60
N ALA A 236 -1.20 -25.28 -12.26
CA ALA A 236 -1.65 -26.55 -12.81
C ALA A 236 -0.68 -27.10 -13.84
N ILE A 237 -0.28 -26.29 -14.84
CA ILE A 237 0.60 -26.73 -15.92
C ILE A 237 2.00 -27.09 -15.38
N ILE A 238 2.58 -26.23 -14.55
CA ILE A 238 3.94 -26.45 -14.02
C ILE A 238 3.95 -27.69 -13.13
N PHE A 239 2.96 -27.86 -12.25
CA PHE A 239 2.88 -29.00 -11.35
C PHE A 239 2.82 -30.32 -12.12
N VAL A 240 1.95 -30.42 -13.13
CA VAL A 240 1.84 -31.64 -13.97
C VAL A 240 3.13 -31.87 -14.76
N ARG A 241 3.71 -30.81 -15.33
CA ARG A 241 4.98 -30.91 -16.07
C ARG A 241 6.14 -31.39 -15.20
N GLU A 242 6.22 -30.92 -13.95
CA GLU A 242 7.31 -31.37 -13.05
C GLU A 242 7.10 -32.80 -12.56
N ILE A 243 5.86 -33.24 -12.32
CA ILE A 243 5.58 -34.65 -11.96
C ILE A 243 5.87 -35.63 -13.11
N THR A 244 5.71 -35.21 -14.36
CA THR A 244 6.11 -36.07 -15.50
C THR A 244 7.62 -36.32 -15.55
N LYS A 245 8.43 -35.44 -14.99
CA LYS A 245 9.88 -35.61 -14.89
C LYS A 245 10.31 -36.36 -13.62
N GLU A 246 9.59 -36.15 -12.54
CA GLU A 246 9.90 -36.74 -11.24
C GLU A 246 8.63 -37.41 -10.66
N LYS A 247 8.78 -38.58 -10.07
CA LYS A 247 7.63 -39.28 -9.43
C LYS A 247 7.11 -38.45 -8.25
N LEU A 248 5.80 -38.46 -8.05
CA LEU A 248 5.16 -37.85 -6.88
C LEU A 248 5.75 -38.45 -5.61
N SER A 249 6.45 -37.67 -4.83
CA SER A 249 7.08 -38.07 -3.57
C SER A 249 6.95 -36.97 -2.53
N PHE A 250 7.14 -37.31 -1.27
CA PHE A 250 7.16 -36.32 -0.19
C PHE A 250 8.23 -35.25 -0.39
N ARG A 251 9.40 -35.62 -0.94
CA ARG A 251 10.47 -34.66 -1.29
C ARG A 251 10.05 -33.69 -2.37
N PHE A 252 9.26 -34.14 -3.35
CA PHE A 252 8.67 -33.26 -4.38
C PHE A 252 7.76 -32.22 -3.77
N LEU A 253 6.88 -32.61 -2.83
CA LEU A 253 5.94 -31.69 -2.16
C LEU A 253 6.70 -30.68 -1.31
N ILE A 254 7.69 -31.11 -0.54
CA ILE A 254 8.54 -30.17 0.21
C ILE A 254 9.18 -29.14 -0.72
N ARG A 255 9.77 -29.59 -1.85
CA ARG A 255 10.39 -28.71 -2.83
C ARG A 255 9.36 -27.76 -3.47
N TYR A 256 8.15 -28.22 -3.75
CA TYR A 256 7.06 -27.40 -4.27
C TYR A 256 6.77 -26.18 -3.37
N TYR A 257 6.63 -26.39 -2.05
CA TYR A 257 6.39 -25.31 -1.10
C TYR A 257 7.62 -24.42 -0.89
N ILE A 258 8.76 -25.02 -0.62
CA ILE A 258 10.01 -24.30 -0.32
C ILE A 258 10.46 -23.45 -1.51
N HIS A 259 10.39 -23.96 -2.72
CA HIS A 259 10.81 -23.25 -3.92
C HIS A 259 10.04 -21.96 -4.12
N ARG A 260 8.72 -21.98 -3.93
CA ARG A 260 7.91 -20.76 -4.03
C ARG A 260 8.22 -19.77 -2.92
N TYR A 261 8.35 -20.26 -1.68
CA TYR A 261 8.69 -19.43 -0.54
C TYR A 261 10.04 -18.73 -0.72
N ILE A 262 11.10 -19.47 -1.05
CA ILE A 262 12.43 -18.91 -1.28
C ILE A 262 12.45 -17.94 -2.47
N ARG A 263 11.63 -18.17 -3.47
CA ARG A 263 11.55 -17.31 -4.65
C ARG A 263 10.91 -15.96 -4.36
N LEU A 264 9.88 -15.91 -3.53
CA LEU A 264 9.08 -14.70 -3.28
C LEU A 264 9.56 -13.92 -2.06
N THR A 265 9.89 -14.63 -0.97
CA THR A 265 10.16 -14.02 0.34
C THR A 265 11.36 -13.07 0.35
N PRO A 266 12.51 -13.33 -0.29
CA PRO A 266 13.64 -12.41 -0.23
C PRO A 266 13.33 -11.02 -0.80
N THR A 267 12.66 -10.97 -1.95
CA THR A 267 12.28 -9.71 -2.59
C THR A 267 11.22 -8.98 -1.77
N PHE A 268 10.22 -9.71 -1.28
CA PHE A 268 9.17 -9.17 -0.43
C PHE A 268 9.74 -8.64 0.89
N LEU A 269 10.62 -9.40 1.53
CA LEU A 269 11.27 -8.99 2.78
C LEU A 269 12.11 -7.73 2.59
N LEU A 270 12.83 -7.61 1.46
CA LEU A 270 13.58 -6.39 1.17
C LEU A 270 12.67 -5.16 1.08
N VAL A 271 11.55 -5.27 0.35
CA VAL A 271 10.58 -4.18 0.23
C VAL A 271 9.96 -3.86 1.58
N LEU A 272 9.60 -4.88 2.38
CA LEU A 272 9.07 -4.74 3.72
C LEU A 272 10.03 -3.99 4.65
N LEU A 273 11.31 -4.37 4.63
CA LEU A 273 12.34 -3.72 5.45
C LEU A 273 12.57 -2.26 5.04
N VAL A 274 12.53 -1.97 3.75
CA VAL A 274 12.59 -0.60 3.24
C VAL A 274 11.37 0.18 3.69
N SER A 275 10.17 -0.40 3.58
CA SER A 275 8.93 0.25 3.97
C SER A 275 8.89 0.58 5.46
N ILE A 276 9.28 -0.35 6.32
CA ILE A 276 9.26 -0.16 7.76
C ILE A 276 10.32 0.83 8.24
N ASN A 277 11.55 0.75 7.68
CA ASN A 277 12.70 1.44 8.27
C ASN A 277 13.14 2.69 7.49
N LEU A 278 12.92 2.77 6.20
CA LEU A 278 13.51 3.81 5.35
C LEU A 278 12.51 4.84 4.82
N THR A 279 11.22 4.51 4.79
CA THR A 279 10.22 5.43 4.20
C THR A 279 10.12 6.75 4.95
N ALA A 280 10.36 6.78 6.25
CA ALA A 280 10.41 8.01 7.04
C ALA A 280 11.45 9.02 6.54
N TYR A 281 12.49 8.55 5.85
CA TYR A 281 13.60 9.38 5.35
C TYR A 281 13.48 9.79 3.88
N PHE A 282 12.49 9.25 3.13
CA PHE A 282 12.37 9.49 1.69
C PHE A 282 11.78 10.85 1.33
N GLY A 283 11.16 11.53 2.29
CA GLY A 283 10.56 12.81 2.05
C GLY A 283 10.42 13.65 3.30
N ARG A 284 10.01 14.89 3.10
CA ARG A 284 9.67 15.85 4.14
C ARG A 284 8.49 16.67 3.66
N GLY A 285 7.66 17.13 4.57
CA GLY A 285 6.53 17.98 4.22
C GLY A 285 5.46 17.97 5.31
N PRO A 286 4.45 18.84 5.20
CA PRO A 286 3.44 19.02 6.23
C PRO A 286 2.54 17.79 6.45
N ILE A 287 2.44 16.91 5.44
CA ILE A 287 1.59 15.71 5.46
C ILE A 287 2.45 14.45 5.39
N TYR A 288 3.76 14.59 5.13
CA TYR A 288 4.63 13.44 5.01
C TYR A 288 4.89 12.81 6.39
N PRO A 289 4.70 11.49 6.56
CA PRO A 289 4.89 10.82 7.84
C PRO A 289 6.38 10.64 8.15
N SER A 290 7.08 11.76 8.46
CA SER A 290 8.53 11.80 8.67
C SER A 290 8.98 11.13 9.97
N ILE A 291 8.06 10.88 10.91
CA ILE A 291 8.39 10.24 12.21
C ILE A 291 8.32 8.72 12.09
N GLN A 292 7.27 8.20 11.49
CA GLN A 292 6.98 6.76 11.49
C GLN A 292 7.07 6.12 10.09
N GLY A 293 7.12 6.90 9.01
CA GLY A 293 7.00 6.39 7.66
C GLY A 293 5.55 6.00 7.34
N PHE A 294 5.36 5.19 6.30
CA PHE A 294 4.02 4.80 5.82
C PHE A 294 3.43 3.59 6.54
N GLU A 295 4.21 2.87 7.33
CA GLU A 295 3.74 1.67 8.02
C GLU A 295 3.22 2.00 9.42
N SER A 296 2.13 1.30 9.81
CA SER A 296 1.52 1.46 11.13
C SER A 296 2.45 1.01 12.26
N GLU A 297 2.24 1.50 13.46
CA GLU A 297 2.95 1.03 14.66
C GLU A 297 2.63 -0.46 14.90
N GLY A 298 1.40 -0.89 14.67
CA GLY A 298 1.01 -2.28 14.76
C GLY A 298 1.77 -3.17 13.78
N CYS A 299 2.05 -2.69 12.55
CA CYS A 299 2.93 -3.40 11.62
C CYS A 299 4.33 -3.60 12.20
N ARG A 300 4.92 -2.58 12.84
CA ARG A 300 6.27 -2.64 13.40
C ARG A 300 6.37 -3.57 14.59
N GLN A 301 5.37 -3.53 15.48
CA GLN A 301 5.36 -4.32 16.71
C GLN A 301 4.97 -5.78 16.45
N HIS A 302 3.91 -6.00 15.68
CA HIS A 302 3.26 -7.30 15.56
C HIS A 302 3.07 -7.77 14.11
N GLY A 303 2.87 -6.88 13.15
CA GLY A 303 2.48 -7.22 11.78
C GLY A 303 3.61 -7.81 10.94
N TRP A 304 4.87 -7.53 11.22
CA TRP A 304 6.00 -7.95 10.40
C TRP A 304 6.14 -9.48 10.24
N TRP A 305 5.87 -10.24 11.30
CA TRP A 305 5.96 -11.71 11.24
C TRP A 305 4.77 -12.32 10.47
N THR A 306 3.57 -11.72 10.57
CA THR A 306 2.40 -12.14 9.80
C THR A 306 2.62 -11.94 8.30
N ALA A 307 3.37 -10.89 7.94
CA ALA A 307 3.78 -10.63 6.57
C ALA A 307 4.75 -11.71 6.06
N ILE A 308 5.77 -12.09 6.85
CA ILE A 308 6.73 -13.15 6.48
C ILE A 308 6.03 -14.51 6.33
N LEU A 309 5.04 -14.80 7.15
CA LEU A 309 4.24 -16.02 7.07
C LEU A 309 3.09 -15.95 6.05
N TYR A 310 2.89 -14.82 5.37
CA TYR A 310 1.82 -14.61 4.39
C TYR A 310 0.41 -14.81 4.97
N VAL A 311 0.19 -14.38 6.23
CA VAL A 311 -1.10 -14.48 6.93
C VAL A 311 -1.63 -13.14 7.43
N GLY A 312 -1.02 -12.02 7.04
CA GLY A 312 -1.41 -10.68 7.50
C GLY A 312 -2.82 -10.25 7.12
N ASN A 313 -3.42 -10.86 6.08
CA ASN A 313 -4.82 -10.66 5.73
C ASN A 313 -5.81 -11.51 6.56
N LEU A 314 -5.31 -12.37 7.43
CA LEU A 314 -6.11 -13.23 8.34
C LEU A 314 -5.92 -12.85 9.80
N VAL A 315 -4.71 -12.42 10.15
CA VAL A 315 -4.30 -12.12 11.52
C VAL A 315 -3.84 -10.68 11.58
N HIS A 316 -4.41 -9.88 12.48
CA HIS A 316 -4.12 -8.45 12.61
C HIS A 316 -4.30 -7.67 11.29
N VAL A 317 -5.49 -7.81 10.69
CA VAL A 317 -5.82 -7.24 9.37
C VAL A 317 -5.59 -5.71 9.34
N ASP A 318 -5.92 -5.02 10.43
CA ASP A 318 -5.78 -3.58 10.57
C ASP A 318 -4.31 -3.13 10.72
N ASP A 319 -3.43 -4.06 11.16
CA ASP A 319 -1.99 -3.85 11.32
C ASP A 319 -1.17 -4.50 10.20
N MET A 320 -1.80 -4.79 9.08
CA MET A 320 -1.15 -5.44 7.94
C MET A 320 -0.05 -4.56 7.36
N CYS A 321 1.18 -5.06 7.40
CA CYS A 321 2.31 -4.40 6.76
C CYS A 321 2.17 -4.40 5.24
N LEU A 322 2.56 -3.29 4.60
CA LEU A 322 2.42 -3.12 3.16
C LEU A 322 1.01 -3.48 2.71
N GLY A 323 0.04 -2.61 2.97
CA GLY A 323 -1.38 -2.86 2.71
C GLY A 323 -1.67 -3.44 1.31
N VAL A 324 -0.87 -3.13 0.30
CA VAL A 324 -0.97 -3.69 -1.06
C VAL A 324 -0.49 -5.15 -1.16
N SER A 325 0.19 -5.69 -0.15
CA SER A 325 0.74 -7.05 -0.16
C SER A 325 -0.31 -8.15 0.08
N TRP A 326 -1.54 -7.80 0.41
CA TRP A 326 -2.64 -8.76 0.59
C TRP A 326 -2.80 -9.73 -0.59
N TYR A 327 -2.53 -9.27 -1.81
CA TYR A 327 -2.52 -10.11 -2.99
C TYR A 327 -1.51 -11.25 -2.89
N LEU A 328 -0.29 -10.93 -2.44
CA LEU A 328 0.79 -11.90 -2.29
C LEU A 328 0.47 -12.94 -1.20
N TYR A 329 -0.22 -12.51 -0.13
CA TYR A 329 -0.69 -13.41 0.92
C TYR A 329 -1.72 -14.40 0.35
N ASN A 330 -2.74 -13.92 -0.35
CA ASN A 330 -3.74 -14.77 -0.98
C ASN A 330 -3.12 -15.75 -1.99
N ASP A 331 -2.21 -15.28 -2.84
CA ASP A 331 -1.55 -16.12 -3.85
C ASP A 331 -0.71 -17.24 -3.20
N MET A 332 -0.04 -16.94 -2.08
CA MET A 332 0.69 -17.97 -1.31
C MET A 332 -0.27 -18.95 -0.63
N GLN A 333 -1.35 -18.48 -0.01
CA GLN A 333 -2.36 -19.31 0.63
C GLN A 333 -3.04 -20.24 -0.39
N PHE A 334 -3.37 -19.77 -1.57
CA PHE A 334 -3.91 -20.60 -2.65
C PHE A 334 -2.92 -21.64 -3.12
N HIS A 335 -1.64 -21.30 -3.17
CA HIS A 335 -0.59 -22.24 -3.49
C HIS A 335 -0.49 -23.38 -2.43
N TRP A 336 -0.72 -23.06 -1.14
CA TRP A 336 -0.71 -24.09 -0.08
C TRP A 336 -1.84 -25.11 -0.23
N ILE A 337 -3.01 -24.70 -0.67
CA ILE A 337 -4.18 -25.59 -0.81
C ILE A 337 -4.31 -26.21 -2.21
N ALA A 338 -3.61 -25.67 -3.22
CA ALA A 338 -3.67 -26.19 -4.58
C ALA A 338 -3.35 -27.69 -4.72
N PRO A 339 -2.40 -28.29 -3.99
CA PRO A 339 -2.13 -29.73 -4.06
C PRO A 339 -3.34 -30.63 -3.74
N LEU A 340 -4.32 -30.16 -2.99
CA LEU A 340 -5.56 -30.91 -2.73
C LEU A 340 -6.34 -31.22 -4.02
N ALA A 341 -6.27 -30.33 -5.02
CA ALA A 341 -6.86 -30.54 -6.34
C ALA A 341 -5.87 -31.18 -7.33
N LEU A 342 -4.59 -30.79 -7.25
CA LEU A 342 -3.55 -31.21 -8.20
C LEU A 342 -3.15 -32.68 -8.02
N ILE A 343 -2.99 -33.15 -6.78
CA ILE A 343 -2.55 -34.52 -6.49
C ILE A 343 -3.56 -35.55 -7.01
N PRO A 344 -4.86 -35.48 -6.70
CA PRO A 344 -5.84 -36.40 -7.27
C PRO A 344 -5.87 -36.42 -8.80
N PHE A 345 -5.74 -35.21 -9.39
CA PHE A 345 -5.71 -35.07 -10.85
C PHE A 345 -4.56 -35.86 -11.49
N VAL A 346 -3.36 -35.76 -10.90
CA VAL A 346 -2.15 -36.41 -11.43
C VAL A 346 -2.13 -37.91 -11.18
N ILE A 347 -2.68 -38.41 -10.05
CA ILE A 347 -2.74 -39.84 -9.73
C ILE A 347 -3.76 -40.58 -10.62
N GLY A 348 -4.41 -39.87 -11.54
CA GLY A 348 -5.40 -40.45 -12.46
C GLY A 348 -6.87 -40.33 -12.00
N ARG A 349 -7.11 -39.84 -10.79
CA ARG A 349 -8.46 -39.57 -10.26
C ARG A 349 -8.92 -38.16 -10.69
N LYS A 350 -8.92 -37.90 -12.01
CA LYS A 350 -9.20 -36.56 -12.58
C LYS A 350 -10.52 -36.00 -12.05
N SER A 351 -11.58 -36.81 -11.91
CA SER A 351 -12.89 -36.39 -11.40
C SER A 351 -12.80 -35.75 -10.01
N ILE A 352 -11.93 -36.27 -9.12
CA ILE A 352 -11.74 -35.72 -7.78
C ILE A 352 -11.04 -34.34 -7.89
N GLY A 353 -10.05 -34.18 -8.79
CA GLY A 353 -9.40 -32.90 -9.04
C GLY A 353 -10.38 -31.82 -9.50
N TYR A 354 -11.23 -32.17 -10.49
CA TYR A 354 -12.30 -31.29 -10.94
C TYR A 354 -13.30 -30.94 -9.84
N PHE A 355 -13.72 -31.95 -9.04
CA PHE A 355 -14.65 -31.77 -7.94
C PHE A 355 -14.11 -30.79 -6.88
N VAL A 356 -12.87 -30.99 -6.43
CA VAL A 356 -12.23 -30.10 -5.43
C VAL A 356 -12.13 -28.68 -5.97
N THR A 357 -11.75 -28.52 -7.24
CA THR A 357 -11.62 -27.19 -7.84
C THR A 357 -12.98 -26.50 -7.98
N THR A 358 -14.04 -27.27 -8.30
CA THR A 358 -15.42 -26.75 -8.32
C THR A 358 -15.87 -26.31 -6.95
N ILE A 359 -15.52 -27.06 -5.88
CA ILE A 359 -15.79 -26.66 -4.50
C ILE A 359 -15.12 -25.32 -4.19
N TYR A 360 -13.87 -25.09 -4.62
CA TYR A 360 -13.20 -23.80 -4.41
C TYR A 360 -13.94 -22.65 -5.10
N VAL A 361 -14.47 -22.87 -6.30
CA VAL A 361 -15.31 -21.85 -6.98
C VAL A 361 -16.57 -21.57 -6.16
N LEU A 362 -17.25 -22.63 -5.69
CA LEU A 362 -18.48 -22.49 -4.90
C LEU A 362 -18.23 -21.82 -3.54
N ILE A 363 -17.11 -22.11 -2.89
CA ILE A 363 -16.69 -21.40 -1.66
C ILE A 363 -16.54 -19.90 -1.94
N GLY A 364 -15.87 -19.52 -3.03
CA GLY A 364 -15.68 -18.11 -3.37
C GLY A 364 -17.00 -17.39 -3.61
N ILE A 365 -17.86 -17.95 -4.42
CA ILE A 365 -19.19 -17.37 -4.72
C ILE A 365 -20.05 -17.34 -3.45
N GLY A 366 -20.12 -18.45 -2.73
CA GLY A 366 -20.94 -18.58 -1.52
C GLY A 366 -20.49 -17.63 -0.40
N SER A 367 -19.18 -17.42 -0.25
CA SER A 367 -18.64 -16.47 0.72
C SER A 367 -19.04 -15.04 0.41
N ILE A 368 -18.94 -14.60 -0.85
CA ILE A 368 -19.36 -13.26 -1.28
C ILE A 368 -20.86 -13.10 -1.03
N VAL A 369 -21.69 -14.05 -1.48
CA VAL A 369 -23.14 -14.00 -1.30
C VAL A 369 -23.50 -13.98 0.20
N GLY A 370 -22.87 -14.86 1.00
CA GLY A 370 -23.11 -14.91 2.44
C GLY A 370 -22.78 -13.61 3.17
N ILE A 371 -21.66 -12.98 2.82
CA ILE A 371 -21.25 -11.68 3.42
C ILE A 371 -22.22 -10.57 3.01
N LEU A 372 -22.65 -10.53 1.74
CA LEU A 372 -23.61 -9.53 1.26
C LEU A 372 -24.99 -9.70 1.88
N LEU A 373 -25.44 -10.91 2.13
CA LEU A 373 -26.69 -11.18 2.83
C LEU A 373 -26.61 -10.82 4.32
N TYR A 374 -25.44 -11.02 4.93
CA TYR A 374 -25.23 -10.67 6.33
C TYR A 374 -25.08 -9.15 6.57
N TYR A 375 -24.49 -8.43 5.59
CA TYR A 375 -24.29 -6.98 5.64
C TYR A 375 -25.00 -6.30 4.46
N PRO A 376 -26.35 -6.19 4.46
CA PRO A 376 -27.11 -5.70 3.31
C PRO A 376 -26.82 -4.25 2.93
N ASN A 377 -26.32 -3.44 3.87
CA ASN A 377 -25.98 -2.03 3.66
C ASN A 377 -24.49 -1.80 3.40
N MET A 378 -23.71 -2.86 3.15
CA MET A 378 -22.27 -2.71 2.88
C MET A 378 -22.08 -2.07 1.50
N SER A 379 -21.24 -1.05 1.45
CA SER A 379 -20.79 -0.47 0.18
C SER A 379 -19.94 -1.45 -0.63
N LEU A 380 -20.15 -1.53 -1.93
CA LEU A 380 -19.40 -2.43 -2.84
C LEU A 380 -18.26 -1.71 -3.56
N SER A 381 -17.81 -0.57 -3.05
CA SER A 381 -16.76 0.23 -3.66
C SER A 381 -15.69 0.57 -2.65
N LEU A 382 -14.41 0.44 -3.04
CA LEU A 382 -13.28 0.89 -2.22
C LEU A 382 -13.32 2.40 -1.94
N PHE A 383 -13.86 3.19 -2.89
CA PHE A 383 -14.01 4.63 -2.72
C PHE A 383 -15.12 5.00 -1.73
N ALA A 384 -16.20 4.25 -1.70
CA ALA A 384 -17.27 4.47 -0.75
C ALA A 384 -16.93 3.93 0.65
N ASP A 385 -16.03 2.96 0.76
CA ASP A 385 -15.49 2.48 2.03
C ASP A 385 -14.74 3.59 2.78
N ALA A 386 -14.04 4.45 2.05
CA ALA A 386 -13.33 5.60 2.62
C ALA A 386 -14.28 6.65 3.25
N THR A 387 -15.56 6.67 2.88
CA THR A 387 -16.56 7.60 3.40
C THR A 387 -17.44 6.99 4.49
N ASN A 388 -17.46 5.66 4.64
CA ASN A 388 -18.31 4.94 5.59
C ASN A 388 -17.52 4.48 6.82
N VAL A 389 -17.25 5.42 7.72
CA VAL A 389 -16.39 5.21 8.91
C VAL A 389 -16.96 4.18 9.89
N ASN A 390 -18.27 3.98 9.92
CA ASN A 390 -18.95 3.15 10.93
C ASN A 390 -19.56 1.84 10.37
N GLY A 391 -19.36 1.56 9.09
CA GLY A 391 -19.91 0.37 8.44
C GLY A 391 -18.89 -0.76 8.28
N PRO A 392 -19.36 -1.97 7.88
CA PRO A 392 -18.45 -3.05 7.55
C PRO A 392 -17.64 -2.68 6.29
N SER A 393 -16.31 -2.73 6.40
CA SER A 393 -15.42 -2.41 5.29
C SER A 393 -15.47 -3.48 4.19
N PHE A 394 -15.77 -3.06 2.96
CA PHE A 394 -15.68 -3.90 1.77
C PHE A 394 -14.25 -4.42 1.56
N PHE A 395 -13.28 -3.56 1.81
CA PHE A 395 -11.87 -3.92 1.70
C PHE A 395 -11.53 -5.10 2.60
N ASN A 396 -11.82 -5.02 3.91
CA ASN A 396 -11.45 -6.05 4.87
C ASN A 396 -12.30 -7.34 4.74
N LYS A 397 -13.59 -7.22 4.41
CA LYS A 397 -14.51 -8.37 4.41
C LYS A 397 -14.53 -9.16 3.11
N ILE A 398 -14.36 -8.50 1.97
CA ILE A 398 -14.48 -9.12 0.64
C ILE A 398 -13.18 -9.00 -0.15
N TYR A 399 -12.61 -7.78 -0.23
CA TYR A 399 -11.57 -7.49 -1.20
C TYR A 399 -10.27 -8.26 -0.93
N ILE A 400 -9.80 -8.29 0.32
CA ILE A 400 -8.56 -8.97 0.72
C ILE A 400 -8.79 -10.39 1.24
N ALA A 401 -10.04 -10.78 1.45
CA ALA A 401 -10.40 -12.07 2.05
C ALA A 401 -10.12 -13.25 1.11
N PRO A 402 -9.32 -14.24 1.51
CA PRO A 402 -8.94 -15.36 0.63
C PRO A 402 -10.14 -16.21 0.19
N TRP A 403 -11.11 -16.43 1.09
CA TRP A 403 -12.32 -17.17 0.76
C TRP A 403 -13.19 -16.51 -0.31
N CYS A 404 -13.10 -15.19 -0.51
CA CYS A 404 -13.79 -14.47 -1.58
C CYS A 404 -13.01 -14.49 -2.92
N ARG A 405 -11.69 -14.66 -2.88
CA ARG A 405 -10.80 -14.59 -4.06
C ARG A 405 -10.40 -15.94 -4.62
N ILE A 406 -10.61 -17.01 -3.86
CA ILE A 406 -10.24 -18.37 -4.27
C ILE A 406 -10.89 -18.82 -5.58
N SER A 407 -12.10 -18.31 -5.91
CA SER A 407 -12.82 -18.65 -7.13
C SER A 407 -12.03 -18.30 -8.40
N ALA A 408 -11.39 -17.11 -8.44
CA ALA A 408 -10.57 -16.70 -9.57
C ALA A 408 -9.36 -17.64 -9.78
N TYR A 409 -8.66 -17.99 -8.71
CA TYR A 409 -7.56 -18.95 -8.76
C TYR A 409 -8.02 -20.34 -9.19
N ALA A 410 -9.16 -20.81 -8.69
CA ALA A 410 -9.73 -22.10 -9.03
C ALA A 410 -10.16 -22.18 -10.51
N ILE A 411 -10.71 -21.12 -11.07
CA ILE A 411 -11.00 -21.03 -12.52
C ILE A 411 -9.70 -21.21 -13.32
N GLY A 412 -8.61 -20.62 -12.87
CA GLY A 412 -7.29 -20.82 -13.47
C GLY A 412 -6.83 -22.29 -13.41
N LEU A 413 -6.99 -22.97 -12.27
CA LEU A 413 -6.70 -24.40 -12.13
C LEU A 413 -7.56 -25.24 -13.08
N LEU A 414 -8.87 -24.98 -13.14
CA LEU A 414 -9.81 -25.69 -14.05
C LEU A 414 -9.39 -25.55 -15.51
N THR A 415 -9.06 -24.32 -15.92
CA THR A 415 -8.60 -24.05 -17.28
C THR A 415 -7.33 -24.82 -17.60
N GLY A 416 -6.38 -24.89 -16.64
CA GLY A 416 -5.17 -25.70 -16.76
C GLY A 416 -5.48 -27.20 -16.88
N PHE A 417 -6.38 -27.74 -16.06
CA PHE A 417 -6.80 -29.14 -16.12
C PHE A 417 -7.48 -29.51 -17.45
N ILE A 418 -8.37 -28.63 -17.95
CA ILE A 418 -9.02 -28.81 -19.26
C ILE A 418 -7.96 -28.86 -20.36
N LEU A 419 -7.04 -27.91 -20.37
CA LEU A 419 -6.00 -27.87 -21.39
C LEU A 419 -5.10 -29.13 -21.37
N ILE A 420 -4.69 -29.58 -20.18
CA ILE A 420 -3.89 -30.79 -20.03
C ILE A 420 -4.67 -32.04 -20.46
N ASN A 421 -5.97 -32.11 -20.14
CA ASN A 421 -6.79 -33.29 -20.42
C ASN A 421 -7.16 -33.41 -21.92
N THR A 422 -7.38 -32.28 -22.60
CA THR A 422 -7.78 -32.27 -24.01
C THR A 422 -6.64 -32.67 -24.95
N GLY A 423 -5.39 -32.56 -24.53
CA GLY A 423 -4.22 -33.01 -25.31
C GLY A 423 -4.09 -32.38 -26.70
N HIS A 424 -5.05 -31.55 -27.09
CA HIS A 424 -5.11 -30.94 -28.40
C HIS A 424 -4.21 -29.72 -28.47
N SER A 425 -3.24 -29.79 -29.40
CA SER A 425 -2.67 -28.61 -30.04
C SER A 425 -3.84 -27.81 -30.64
N TYR A 426 -4.35 -26.85 -29.89
CA TYR A 426 -5.39 -25.95 -30.42
C TYR A 426 -4.69 -25.01 -31.42
N ARG A 427 -4.61 -25.46 -32.66
CA ARG A 427 -4.14 -24.66 -33.80
C ARG A 427 -5.28 -23.74 -34.20
N SER A 428 -5.50 -22.71 -33.40
CA SER A 428 -6.31 -21.57 -33.87
C SER A 428 -5.44 -20.78 -34.84
N ASN A 429 -5.95 -20.52 -36.06
CA ASN A 429 -5.27 -19.74 -37.10
C ASN A 429 -4.97 -18.29 -36.63
N THR A 430 -5.40 -17.89 -35.43
CA THR A 430 -5.20 -16.57 -34.82
C THR A 430 -4.32 -16.57 -33.59
N PHE A 431 -4.20 -17.70 -32.89
CA PHE A 431 -3.30 -17.83 -31.68
C PHE A 431 -2.76 -19.26 -31.59
N PRO A 432 -1.52 -19.51 -32.01
CA PRO A 432 -0.93 -20.84 -31.92
C PRO A 432 -0.49 -21.13 -30.47
N ILE A 433 -1.31 -21.88 -29.74
CA ILE A 433 -0.91 -22.52 -28.47
C ILE A 433 -0.55 -23.96 -28.79
N CYS A 434 0.70 -24.24 -29.16
CA CYS A 434 1.19 -25.60 -29.29
C CYS A 434 1.75 -26.12 -27.98
N ILE A 435 0.97 -26.93 -27.26
CA ILE A 435 1.48 -27.80 -26.20
C ILE A 435 1.48 -29.21 -26.78
N HIS A 436 2.63 -29.66 -27.25
CA HIS A 436 2.81 -31.05 -27.70
C HIS A 436 2.93 -31.94 -26.46
N TYR A 437 1.89 -32.66 -26.10
CA TYR A 437 1.92 -33.71 -25.11
C TYR A 437 2.15 -35.03 -25.84
N SER A 438 3.36 -35.58 -25.78
CA SER A 438 3.65 -36.92 -26.27
C SER A 438 2.95 -37.95 -25.39
N ASN A 439 1.90 -38.57 -25.95
CA ASN A 439 1.19 -39.70 -25.34
C ASN A 439 2.09 -40.96 -25.39
N THR A 440 3.09 -41.05 -24.52
CA THR A 440 3.76 -42.33 -24.24
C THR A 440 3.98 -42.44 -22.74
N VAL A 441 2.92 -42.75 -22.01
CA VAL A 441 3.02 -43.51 -20.78
C VAL A 441 2.28 -44.83 -21.05
N ALA A 442 3.02 -45.78 -21.63
CA ALA A 442 2.64 -47.19 -21.60
C ALA A 442 2.60 -47.62 -20.13
N LEU A 443 1.46 -48.21 -19.77
CA LEU A 443 1.27 -48.98 -18.55
C LEU A 443 2.33 -50.08 -18.45
N SER A 444 3.17 -50.04 -17.45
CA SER A 444 3.79 -51.21 -16.83
C SER A 444 4.03 -50.88 -15.34
#